data_9849bc1506fd35cd96ece02f658457a1
#
_entry.id   9849bc1506fd35cd96ece02f658457a1
#
_cell.length_a   1.000
_cell.length_b   1.000
_cell.length_c   1.000
_cell.angle_alpha   90.00
_cell.angle_beta   90.00
_cell.angle_gamma   90.00
#
_symmetry.space_group_name_H-M   'P 1'
#
loop_
_entity.id
_entity.type
_entity.pdbx_description
1 polymer ?
#
loop_
_entity_poly.entity_id
_entity_poly.type
_entity_poly.pdbx_seq_one_letter_code
_entity_poly.pdbx_strand_id
1 'polypeptide(L)'
;MLLCRMEPYHLVNLLTRQLSLKNIQTMKYSYYQNKKQPPCAEVTDEEVANLIRHDEKLAHMTLDIRQHITANDIATADSIKGELPSVTFSARFTGGRRYDKLSEYNGEIVLDLDKKSPEELARISKAVTGNPHTHISFTSPKGNGYKLTTITSLPDGTLPQS
;
A
#
# COMPACT_ATOMS: atom_id res chain seq x y z
N MET A 1 24.00 -27.27 6.42
CA MET A 1 23.90 -25.83 6.65
C MET A 1 23.20 -25.23 5.42
N LEU A 2 21.88 -25.25 5.43
CA LEU A 2 21.06 -24.72 4.34
C LEU A 2 20.83 -23.22 4.62
N LEU A 3 21.49 -22.37 3.82
CA LEU A 3 21.20 -20.95 3.75
C LEU A 3 19.82 -20.80 3.10
N CYS A 4 18.82 -20.58 3.93
CA CYS A 4 17.50 -20.15 3.49
C CYS A 4 17.69 -18.75 2.87
N ARG A 5 17.71 -18.66 1.54
CA ARG A 5 17.60 -17.42 0.80
C ARG A 5 16.24 -16.83 1.14
N MET A 6 16.20 -15.89 2.08
CA MET A 6 15.04 -15.05 2.27
C MET A 6 14.98 -14.14 1.03
N GLU A 7 14.06 -14.45 0.15
CA GLU A 7 13.70 -13.57 -0.96
C GLU A 7 13.12 -12.27 -0.38
N PRO A 8 13.78 -11.12 -0.53
CA PRO A 8 13.34 -9.87 0.11
C PRO A 8 12.10 -9.22 -0.53
N TYR A 9 11.56 -9.79 -1.61
CA TYR A 9 10.58 -9.12 -2.45
C TYR A 9 9.27 -9.87 -2.54
N HIS A 10 8.50 -9.90 -1.45
CA HIS A 10 7.15 -10.45 -1.52
C HIS A 10 6.13 -9.42 -1.99
N LEU A 11 5.88 -9.52 -3.31
CA LEU A 11 4.59 -9.39 -3.99
C LEU A 11 3.80 -8.12 -3.70
N VAL A 12 4.16 -7.07 -4.40
CA VAL A 12 3.15 -6.12 -4.85
C VAL A 12 2.46 -6.74 -6.06
N ASN A 13 1.23 -7.16 -5.89
CA ASN A 13 0.40 -7.56 -7.02
C ASN A 13 -0.29 -6.31 -7.54
N LEU A 14 0.25 -5.73 -8.61
CA LEU A 14 -0.51 -4.85 -9.48
C LEU A 14 -1.22 -5.77 -10.46
N LEU A 15 -2.49 -6.00 -10.22
CA LEU A 15 -3.33 -6.58 -11.25
C LEU A 15 -3.54 -5.50 -12.31
N THR A 16 -2.70 -5.53 -13.33
CA THR A 16 -3.10 -4.95 -14.61
C THR A 16 -4.42 -5.61 -14.99
N ARG A 17 -5.52 -4.91 -14.73
CA ARG A 17 -6.80 -5.28 -15.28
C ARG A 17 -6.59 -5.41 -16.79
N GLN A 18 -6.68 -6.62 -17.33
CA GLN A 18 -7.11 -6.84 -18.72
C GLN A 18 -8.59 -6.44 -18.82
N LEU A 19 -8.89 -5.20 -18.53
CA LEU A 19 -10.12 -4.58 -18.96
C LEU A 19 -9.85 -4.11 -20.38
N SER A 20 -10.72 -4.55 -21.27
CA SER A 20 -10.90 -4.05 -22.62
C SER A 20 -10.29 -2.67 -22.80
N LEU A 21 -9.46 -2.46 -23.83
CA LEU A 21 -8.64 -1.29 -24.19
C LEU A 21 -9.38 0.07 -24.30
N LYS A 22 -10.41 0.31 -23.53
CA LYS A 22 -11.16 1.56 -23.47
C LYS A 22 -11.04 2.15 -22.07
N ASN A 23 -10.17 3.16 -21.93
CA ASN A 23 -9.99 4.04 -20.76
C ASN A 23 -9.47 3.37 -19.47
N ILE A 24 -8.20 2.95 -19.44
CA ILE A 24 -7.48 2.80 -18.17
C ILE A 24 -7.14 4.22 -17.70
N GLN A 25 -8.00 4.78 -16.85
CA GLN A 25 -7.67 6.01 -16.16
C GLN A 25 -6.58 5.68 -15.13
N THR A 26 -5.39 6.27 -15.32
CA THR A 26 -4.30 6.16 -14.34
C THR A 26 -4.74 6.79 -13.03
N MET A 27 -4.74 6.01 -11.96
CA MET A 27 -5.08 6.50 -10.63
C MET A 27 -3.96 7.38 -10.08
N LYS A 28 -4.33 8.47 -9.42
CA LYS A 28 -3.37 9.38 -8.77
C LYS A 28 -3.64 9.48 -7.29
N TYR A 29 -2.58 9.53 -6.51
CA TYR A 29 -2.60 9.54 -5.05
C TYR A 29 -1.79 10.69 -4.49
N SER A 30 -2.21 11.27 -3.37
CA SER A 30 -1.35 12.17 -2.63
C SER A 30 -0.23 11.40 -1.96
N TYR A 31 1.01 11.81 -2.23
CA TYR A 31 2.23 11.23 -1.67
C TYR A 31 2.75 12.09 -0.52
N TYR A 32 3.16 11.44 0.55
CA TYR A 32 3.70 12.04 1.77
C TYR A 32 5.07 11.46 2.04
N GLN A 33 6.05 12.31 2.28
CA GLN A 33 7.41 11.88 2.58
C GLN A 33 7.50 11.11 3.91
N ASN A 34 6.64 11.45 4.87
CA ASN A 34 6.39 10.69 6.09
C ASN A 34 5.01 11.05 6.66
N LYS A 35 4.60 10.39 7.75
CA LYS A 35 3.26 10.57 8.33
C LYS A 35 3.00 11.95 8.93
N LYS A 36 4.04 12.75 9.20
CA LYS A 36 3.94 14.04 9.91
C LYS A 36 3.83 15.23 8.97
N GLN A 37 4.22 15.06 7.71
CA GLN A 37 4.28 16.13 6.71
C GLN A 37 3.00 16.21 5.88
N PRO A 38 2.69 17.38 5.29
CA PRO A 38 1.63 17.48 4.27
C PRO A 38 2.00 16.72 3.00
N PRO A 39 1.05 16.52 2.07
CA PRO A 39 1.36 15.91 0.77
C PRO A 39 2.36 16.81 0.02
N CYS A 40 3.38 16.19 -0.53
CA CYS A 40 4.46 16.88 -1.25
C CYS A 40 4.47 16.60 -2.76
N ALA A 41 3.71 15.59 -3.22
CA ALA A 41 3.59 15.23 -4.63
C ALA A 41 2.29 14.45 -4.88
N GLU A 42 1.95 14.30 -6.15
CA GLU A 42 1.03 13.27 -6.64
C GLU A 42 1.84 12.15 -7.28
N VAL A 43 1.42 10.91 -7.08
CA VAL A 43 2.02 9.70 -7.66
C VAL A 43 0.92 8.82 -8.26
N THR A 44 1.29 8.09 -9.30
CA THR A 44 0.41 7.11 -9.94
C THR A 44 0.45 5.76 -9.25
N ASP A 45 -0.50 4.89 -9.55
CA ASP A 45 -0.53 3.50 -9.12
C ASP A 45 0.74 2.73 -9.54
N GLU A 46 1.23 2.96 -10.75
CA GLU A 46 2.49 2.36 -11.25
C GLU A 46 3.71 2.85 -10.46
N GLU A 47 3.80 4.15 -10.19
CA GLU A 47 4.89 4.73 -9.39
C GLU A 47 4.88 4.19 -7.96
N VAL A 48 3.71 4.05 -7.33
CA VAL A 48 3.59 3.42 -6.01
C VAL A 48 4.06 1.97 -6.04
N ALA A 49 3.66 1.21 -7.04
CA ALA A 49 4.10 -0.17 -7.18
C ALA A 49 5.61 -0.28 -7.39
N ASN A 50 6.19 0.62 -8.19
CA ASN A 50 7.64 0.67 -8.42
C ASN A 50 8.41 1.05 -7.15
N LEU A 51 7.93 2.02 -6.36
CA LEU A 51 8.51 2.35 -5.06
C LEU A 51 8.54 1.13 -4.12
N ILE A 52 7.42 0.40 -4.02
CA ILE A 52 7.34 -0.76 -3.12
C ILE A 52 8.24 -1.92 -3.61
N ARG A 53 8.39 -2.10 -4.94
CA ARG A 53 9.14 -3.23 -5.51
C ARG A 53 10.64 -2.98 -5.61
N HIS A 54 11.05 -1.75 -5.90
CA HIS A 54 12.37 -1.48 -6.45
C HIS A 54 13.16 -0.40 -5.70
N ASP A 55 12.54 0.31 -4.75
CA ASP A 55 13.27 1.32 -3.97
C ASP A 55 14.12 0.65 -2.89
N GLU A 56 15.44 0.67 -3.08
CA GLU A 56 16.40 0.03 -2.18
C GLU A 56 16.39 0.65 -0.78
N LYS A 57 16.17 1.96 -0.68
CA LYS A 57 16.10 2.64 0.63
C LYS A 57 14.89 2.15 1.42
N LEU A 58 13.72 2.05 0.78
CA LEU A 58 12.51 1.54 1.42
C LEU A 58 12.65 0.06 1.78
N ALA A 59 13.33 -0.72 0.95
CA ALA A 59 13.64 -2.11 1.25
C ALA A 59 14.50 -2.24 2.51
N HIS A 60 15.59 -1.46 2.64
CA HIS A 60 16.44 -1.44 3.82
C HIS A 60 15.67 -1.00 5.07
N MET A 61 14.91 0.09 5.00
CA MET A 61 14.08 0.54 6.14
C MET A 61 13.07 -0.54 6.57
N THR A 62 12.50 -1.26 5.62
CA THR A 62 11.57 -2.36 5.92
C THR A 62 12.26 -3.54 6.59
N LEU A 63 13.48 -3.88 6.17
CA LEU A 63 14.30 -4.91 6.84
C LEU A 63 14.65 -4.50 8.27
N ASP A 64 15.07 -3.25 8.50
CA ASP A 64 15.39 -2.73 9.82
C ASP A 64 14.17 -2.80 10.76
N ILE A 65 12.99 -2.39 10.28
CA ILE A 65 11.74 -2.52 11.05
C ILE A 65 11.52 -3.98 11.48
N ARG A 66 11.68 -4.94 10.58
CA ARG A 66 11.45 -6.36 10.88
C ARG A 66 12.51 -6.93 11.82
N GLN A 67 13.77 -6.51 11.72
CA GLN A 67 14.84 -6.88 12.66
C GLN A 67 14.52 -6.40 14.07
N HIS A 68 14.11 -5.13 14.24
CA HIS A 68 13.71 -4.59 15.54
C HIS A 68 12.47 -5.30 16.11
N ILE A 69 11.48 -5.64 15.27
CA ILE A 69 10.34 -6.47 15.71
C ILE A 69 10.81 -7.83 16.23
N THR A 70 11.72 -8.50 15.51
CA THR A 70 12.27 -9.79 15.93
C THR A 70 13.07 -9.68 17.24
N ALA A 71 13.78 -8.57 17.43
CA ALA A 71 14.51 -8.26 18.67
C ALA A 71 13.60 -7.76 19.81
N ASN A 72 12.27 -7.71 19.60
CA ASN A 72 11.29 -7.15 20.54
C ASN A 72 11.50 -5.66 20.88
N ASP A 73 12.21 -4.92 20.01
CA ASP A 73 12.39 -3.46 20.09
C ASP A 73 11.31 -2.75 19.26
N ILE A 74 10.11 -2.76 19.81
CA ILE A 74 8.92 -2.20 19.13
C ILE A 74 9.02 -0.68 18.98
N ALA A 75 9.63 0.00 19.95
CA ALA A 75 9.74 1.47 19.95
C ALA A 75 10.58 1.96 18.75
N THR A 76 11.75 1.36 18.53
CA THR A 76 12.60 1.69 17.38
C THR A 76 11.93 1.30 16.06
N ALA A 77 11.31 0.12 15.99
CA ALA A 77 10.55 -0.30 14.81
C ALA A 77 9.45 0.71 14.43
N ASP A 78 8.70 1.22 15.41
CA ASP A 78 7.64 2.21 15.19
C ASP A 78 8.19 3.58 14.82
N SER A 79 9.34 3.95 15.34
CA SER A 79 10.06 5.18 14.96
C SER A 79 10.45 5.13 13.49
N ILE A 80 11.15 4.06 13.06
CA ILE A 80 11.56 3.89 11.65
C ILE A 80 10.34 3.83 10.72
N LYS A 81 9.30 3.07 11.11
CA LYS A 81 8.03 3.02 10.35
C LYS A 81 7.40 4.41 10.19
N GLY A 82 7.57 5.29 11.18
CA GLY A 82 7.06 6.66 11.15
C GLY A 82 7.71 7.54 10.10
N GLU A 83 8.90 7.21 9.65
CA GLU A 83 9.66 7.94 8.62
C GLU A 83 9.45 7.36 7.21
N LEU A 84 8.75 6.22 7.07
CA LEU A 84 8.39 5.68 5.76
C LEU A 84 7.44 6.64 5.02
N PRO A 85 7.59 6.77 3.70
CA PRO A 85 6.61 7.46 2.89
C PRO A 85 5.25 6.75 2.93
N SER A 86 4.23 7.50 2.61
CA SER A 86 2.87 6.97 2.54
C SER A 86 2.05 7.65 1.45
N VAL A 87 1.02 6.97 1.00
CA VAL A 87 0.04 7.49 0.05
C VAL A 87 -1.37 7.37 0.63
N THR A 88 -2.28 8.20 0.14
CA THR A 88 -3.71 8.09 0.43
C THR A 88 -4.42 7.56 -0.81
N PHE A 89 -4.77 6.26 -0.78
CA PHE A 89 -5.38 5.58 -1.93
C PHE A 89 -6.82 6.05 -2.20
N SER A 90 -7.61 6.24 -1.15
CA SER A 90 -9.03 6.56 -1.31
C SER A 90 -9.28 7.98 -1.80
N ALA A 91 -8.33 8.89 -1.60
CA ALA A 91 -8.54 10.30 -1.90
C ALA A 91 -7.25 11.07 -2.12
N ARG A 92 -7.34 12.20 -2.83
CA ARG A 92 -6.30 13.20 -2.95
C ARG A 92 -6.56 14.38 -2.01
N PHE A 93 -5.49 14.99 -1.51
CA PHE A 93 -5.55 16.07 -0.53
C PHE A 93 -4.61 17.22 -0.91
N THR A 94 -4.98 18.43 -0.50
CA THR A 94 -4.15 19.63 -0.63
C THR A 94 -3.80 20.18 0.75
N GLY A 95 -2.50 20.15 1.13
CA GLY A 95 -2.00 20.77 2.36
C GLY A 95 -2.18 19.96 3.65
N GLY A 96 -2.81 18.77 3.62
CA GLY A 96 -2.97 17.92 4.81
C GLY A 96 -3.95 16.79 4.58
N ARG A 97 -4.14 15.91 5.59
CA ARG A 97 -5.03 14.73 5.52
C ARG A 97 -6.38 14.99 6.22
N ARG A 98 -6.81 16.22 6.31
CA ARG A 98 -8.09 16.56 6.91
C ARG A 98 -9.17 16.62 5.85
N TYR A 99 -10.42 16.41 6.25
CA TYR A 99 -11.57 16.41 5.36
C TYR A 99 -11.71 17.74 4.60
N ASP A 100 -11.45 18.87 5.26
CA ASP A 100 -11.45 20.21 4.66
C ASP A 100 -10.33 20.45 3.62
N LYS A 101 -9.42 19.49 3.48
CA LYS A 101 -8.32 19.48 2.51
C LYS A 101 -8.49 18.41 1.43
N LEU A 102 -9.60 17.71 1.45
CA LEU A 102 -9.97 16.76 0.40
C LEU A 102 -10.14 17.49 -0.94
N SER A 103 -9.40 17.06 -1.95
CA SER A 103 -9.53 17.61 -3.30
C SER A 103 -10.33 16.70 -4.24
N GLU A 104 -10.19 15.38 -4.08
CA GLU A 104 -10.89 14.43 -4.94
C GLU A 104 -10.94 13.05 -4.30
N TYR A 105 -12.03 12.33 -4.46
CA TYR A 105 -12.16 10.91 -4.16
C TYR A 105 -11.70 10.05 -5.33
N ASN A 106 -10.91 9.02 -5.05
CA ASN A 106 -10.44 8.08 -6.07
C ASN A 106 -11.39 6.89 -6.30
N GLY A 107 -12.40 6.73 -5.48
CA GLY A 107 -13.29 5.56 -5.54
C GLY A 107 -12.61 4.26 -5.09
N GLU A 108 -11.54 4.35 -4.31
CA GLU A 108 -10.88 3.19 -3.72
C GLU A 108 -11.22 3.01 -2.24
N ILE A 109 -11.49 1.76 -1.86
CA ILE A 109 -11.57 1.34 -0.47
C ILE A 109 -10.24 0.67 -0.09
N VAL A 110 -9.68 1.06 1.05
CA VAL A 110 -8.47 0.46 1.62
C VAL A 110 -8.86 -0.51 2.72
N LEU A 111 -8.37 -1.75 2.61
CA LEU A 111 -8.48 -2.76 3.65
C LEU A 111 -7.11 -2.98 4.29
N ASP A 112 -7.05 -2.81 5.61
CA ASP A 112 -5.84 -2.98 6.42
C ASP A 112 -6.02 -4.17 7.37
N LEU A 113 -5.34 -5.27 7.08
CA LEU A 113 -5.44 -6.53 7.81
C LEU A 113 -4.21 -6.68 8.70
N ASP A 114 -4.34 -6.31 9.96
CA ASP A 114 -3.24 -6.33 10.94
C ASP A 114 -3.18 -7.63 11.75
N LYS A 115 -2.02 -7.88 12.37
CA LYS A 115 -1.77 -8.97 13.36
C LYS A 115 -2.14 -10.35 12.82
N LYS A 116 -1.70 -10.66 11.60
CA LYS A 116 -1.92 -11.95 10.95
C LYS A 116 -0.74 -12.89 11.15
N SER A 117 -1.04 -14.19 11.29
CA SER A 117 0.01 -15.22 11.27
C SER A 117 0.59 -15.38 9.86
N PRO A 118 1.78 -15.99 9.72
CA PRO A 118 2.36 -16.28 8.40
C PRO A 118 1.42 -17.10 7.50
N GLU A 119 0.70 -18.07 8.07
CA GLU A 119 -0.25 -18.93 7.35
C GLU A 119 -1.48 -18.13 6.88
N GLU A 120 -1.97 -17.21 7.73
CA GLU A 120 -3.06 -16.29 7.35
C GLU A 120 -2.61 -15.36 6.22
N LEU A 121 -1.40 -14.78 6.32
CA LEU A 121 -0.84 -13.93 5.27
C LEU A 121 -0.70 -14.67 3.94
N ALA A 122 -0.23 -15.92 3.96
CA ALA A 122 -0.14 -16.74 2.75
C ALA A 122 -1.51 -17.01 2.13
N ARG A 123 -2.54 -17.30 2.95
CA ARG A 123 -3.93 -17.47 2.46
C ARG A 123 -4.51 -16.19 1.89
N ILE A 124 -4.29 -15.04 2.56
CA ILE A 124 -4.74 -13.74 2.10
C ILE A 124 -4.07 -13.41 0.77
N SER A 125 -2.75 -13.51 0.69
CA SER A 125 -1.99 -13.25 -0.53
C SER A 125 -2.51 -14.08 -1.70
N LYS A 126 -2.75 -15.39 -1.49
CA LYS A 126 -3.31 -16.27 -2.52
C LYS A 126 -4.73 -15.86 -2.93
N ALA A 127 -5.56 -15.45 -1.98
CA ALA A 127 -6.94 -15.05 -2.26
C ALA A 127 -7.04 -13.73 -3.03
N VAL A 128 -6.14 -12.79 -2.78
CA VAL A 128 -6.16 -11.47 -3.44
C VAL A 128 -5.42 -11.47 -4.77
N THR A 129 -4.44 -12.38 -4.95
CA THR A 129 -3.72 -12.54 -6.23
C THR A 129 -4.68 -13.08 -7.28
N GLY A 130 -4.82 -12.37 -8.40
CA GLY A 130 -5.75 -12.74 -9.48
C GLY A 130 -7.22 -12.38 -9.20
N ASN A 131 -7.55 -11.81 -8.04
CA ASN A 131 -8.90 -11.32 -7.78
C ASN A 131 -9.15 -10.02 -8.58
N PRO A 132 -10.16 -9.98 -9.48
CA PRO A 132 -10.40 -8.84 -10.36
C PRO A 132 -10.82 -7.56 -9.61
N HIS A 133 -11.21 -7.66 -8.36
CA HIS A 133 -11.57 -6.51 -7.53
C HIS A 133 -10.39 -5.93 -6.74
N THR A 134 -9.26 -6.64 -6.65
CA THR A 134 -8.04 -6.11 -6.01
C THR A 134 -7.30 -5.21 -6.98
N HIS A 135 -7.03 -3.97 -6.59
CA HIS A 135 -6.24 -3.04 -7.40
C HIS A 135 -4.76 -3.10 -7.00
N ILE A 136 -4.42 -2.75 -5.78
CA ILE A 136 -3.05 -2.84 -5.24
C ILE A 136 -3.09 -3.70 -3.97
N SER A 137 -2.08 -4.54 -3.77
CA SER A 137 -1.94 -5.28 -2.52
C SER A 137 -0.48 -5.54 -2.16
N PHE A 138 -0.15 -5.48 -0.86
CA PHE A 138 1.21 -5.69 -0.37
C PHE A 138 1.24 -6.02 1.12
N THR A 139 2.33 -6.68 1.56
CA THR A 139 2.58 -6.95 2.96
C THR A 139 2.96 -5.66 3.70
N SER A 140 2.46 -5.47 4.91
CA SER A 140 2.81 -4.31 5.74
C SER A 140 4.30 -4.27 6.08
N PRO A 141 4.90 -3.09 6.36
CA PRO A 141 6.32 -2.99 6.71
C PRO A 141 6.72 -3.86 7.91
N LYS A 142 5.85 -4.04 8.89
CA LYS A 142 6.10 -4.93 10.05
C LYS A 142 6.10 -6.43 9.70
N GLY A 143 5.61 -6.81 8.52
CA GLY A 143 5.57 -8.20 8.08
C GLY A 143 4.42 -9.04 8.64
N ASN A 144 3.59 -8.49 9.53
CA ASN A 144 2.48 -9.17 10.17
C ASN A 144 1.11 -8.60 9.79
N GLY A 145 1.02 -7.94 8.67
CA GLY A 145 -0.21 -7.38 8.14
C GLY A 145 -0.22 -7.37 6.62
N TYR A 146 -1.39 -7.17 6.05
CA TYR A 146 -1.60 -7.10 4.61
C TYR A 146 -2.49 -5.91 4.27
N LYS A 147 -2.08 -5.15 3.28
CA LYS A 147 -2.83 -3.99 2.80
C LYS A 147 -3.30 -4.28 1.39
N LEU A 148 -4.55 -3.96 1.13
CA LEU A 148 -5.10 -4.06 -0.22
C LEU A 148 -6.09 -2.93 -0.49
N THR A 149 -6.20 -2.57 -1.75
CA THR A 149 -7.20 -1.62 -2.24
C THR A 149 -8.11 -2.30 -3.25
N THR A 150 -9.35 -1.84 -3.29
CA THR A 150 -10.32 -2.25 -4.29
C THR A 150 -11.02 -1.02 -4.86
N ILE A 151 -11.18 -0.98 -6.17
CA ILE A 151 -11.92 0.10 -6.83
C ILE A 151 -13.40 -0.20 -6.68
N THR A 152 -14.16 0.82 -6.26
CA THR A 152 -15.61 0.75 -6.09
C THR A 152 -16.29 1.76 -7.00
N SER A 153 -17.46 1.39 -7.50
CA SER A 153 -18.38 2.30 -8.19
C SER A 153 -19.79 2.03 -7.72
N LEU A 154 -20.62 3.06 -7.73
CA LEU A 154 -22.05 2.86 -7.55
C LEU A 154 -22.63 2.13 -8.77
N PRO A 155 -23.82 1.50 -8.65
CA PRO A 155 -24.45 0.77 -9.75
C PRO A 155 -24.64 1.57 -11.04
N ASP A 156 -24.75 2.88 -10.93
CA ASP A 156 -24.85 3.83 -12.06
C ASP A 156 -23.48 4.28 -12.60
N GLY A 157 -22.36 3.73 -12.05
CA GLY A 157 -21.01 4.09 -12.43
C GLY A 157 -20.48 5.37 -11.79
N THR A 158 -21.24 6.03 -10.93
CA THR A 158 -20.75 7.20 -10.18
C THR A 158 -19.87 6.79 -9.02
N LEU A 159 -19.06 7.72 -8.51
CA LEU A 159 -18.29 7.52 -7.28
C LEU A 159 -19.16 7.88 -6.07
N PRO A 160 -18.96 7.22 -4.91
CA PRO A 160 -19.61 7.63 -3.67
C PRO A 160 -19.31 9.10 -3.38
N GLN A 161 -20.36 9.87 -3.12
CA GLN A 161 -20.23 11.27 -2.68
C GLN A 161 -20.06 11.32 -1.16
N SER A 162 -19.25 12.24 -0.68
CA SER A 162 -19.03 12.51 0.74
C SER A 162 -20.24 13.14 1.41
#